data_6ab97bc70cee4edd3784ef2cd0881b40
#
_entry.id   6ab97bc70cee4edd3784ef2cd0881b40
#
_cell.length_a   1.000
_cell.length_b   1.000
_cell.length_c   1.000
_cell.angle_alpha   90.00
_cell.angle_beta   90.00
_cell.angle_gamma   90.00
#
_symmetry.space_group_name_H-M   'P 1'
#
loop_
_entity.id
_entity.type
_entity.pdbx_description
1 polymer ?
#
loop_
_entity_poly.entity_id
_entity_poly.type
_entity_poly.pdbx_seq_one_letter_code
_entity_poly.pdbx_strand_id
1 'polypeptide(L)'
;METQNTTTAQEPKPVRGQGVLEWYEALISAALVLVLVFSFFFRIIQVDGSSMVPTLVNGDKLIVWGAGYTPQRGDVVIVDSYTSYGKPLVKRVIAKGGDTISIDYDAGTVEVNGELLQEDYIAAPTHLGYDVEFPYTVPEGTVFVMGDNRNNSKDSRQVGALERKMIKGHVRCVVFPLNKARILGE
;
A
#
# COMPACT_ATOMS: atom_id res chain seq x y z
N MET A 1 -9.94 37.31 72.40
CA MET A 1 -10.47 38.08 71.28
C MET A 1 -9.42 37.93 70.16
N GLU A 2 -9.58 36.89 69.38
CA GLU A 2 -8.58 36.44 68.43
C GLU A 2 -9.06 36.83 66.98
N THR A 3 -8.40 37.77 66.38
CA THR A 3 -8.72 38.27 65.03
C THR A 3 -8.08 37.33 64.00
N GLN A 4 -8.90 36.50 63.33
CA GLN A 4 -8.49 35.72 62.18
C GLN A 4 -8.26 36.63 60.98
N ASN A 5 -7.01 36.70 60.57
CA ASN A 5 -6.59 37.43 59.39
C ASN A 5 -6.77 36.50 58.14
N THR A 6 -7.89 36.62 57.45
CA THR A 6 -8.17 35.85 56.20
C THR A 6 -7.45 36.51 55.05
N THR A 7 -6.29 36.00 54.70
CA THR A 7 -5.57 36.41 53.49
C THR A 7 -6.31 35.86 52.28
N THR A 8 -7.07 36.72 51.60
CA THR A 8 -7.72 36.44 50.34
C THR A 8 -6.63 36.37 49.24
N ALA A 9 -6.28 35.18 48.78
CA ALA A 9 -5.42 35.01 47.63
C ALA A 9 -6.11 35.62 46.40
N GLN A 10 -5.57 36.69 45.85
CA GLN A 10 -6.02 37.27 44.61
C GLN A 10 -5.67 36.32 43.44
N GLU A 11 -6.69 35.82 42.74
CA GLU A 11 -6.49 35.12 41.47
C GLU A 11 -5.75 36.02 40.48
N PRO A 12 -4.74 35.48 39.76
CA PRO A 12 -3.99 36.27 38.81
C PRO A 12 -4.91 36.72 37.67
N LYS A 13 -4.96 38.02 37.39
CA LYS A 13 -5.72 38.57 36.26
C LYS A 13 -5.16 38.03 34.94
N PRO A 14 -6.01 37.58 34.01
CA PRO A 14 -5.55 37.10 32.72
C PRO A 14 -4.80 38.20 31.95
N VAL A 15 -3.56 37.89 31.57
CA VAL A 15 -2.73 38.82 30.77
C VAL A 15 -3.33 38.90 29.35
N ARG A 16 -3.53 40.13 28.86
CA ARG A 16 -4.08 40.41 27.53
C ARG A 16 -3.17 39.76 26.49
N GLY A 17 -3.64 38.70 25.79
CA GLY A 17 -2.87 37.94 24.80
C GLY A 17 -2.60 36.47 25.17
N GLN A 18 -2.79 36.04 26.43
CA GLN A 18 -2.61 34.62 26.83
C GLN A 18 -3.51 33.69 26.03
N GLY A 19 -4.79 34.04 25.84
CA GLY A 19 -5.71 33.22 25.05
C GLY A 19 -5.28 33.02 23.58
N VAL A 20 -4.62 34.02 22.98
CA VAL A 20 -4.13 33.90 21.59
C VAL A 20 -2.93 32.95 21.54
N LEU A 21 -2.01 33.03 22.50
CA LEU A 21 -0.86 32.13 22.58
C LEU A 21 -1.30 30.68 22.83
N GLU A 22 -2.25 30.45 23.74
CA GLU A 22 -2.82 29.13 24.01
C GLU A 22 -3.47 28.51 22.75
N TRP A 23 -4.18 29.33 21.96
CA TRP A 23 -4.73 28.90 20.68
C TRP A 23 -3.64 28.50 19.66
N TYR A 24 -2.55 29.25 19.56
CA TYR A 24 -1.41 28.91 18.71
C TYR A 24 -0.74 27.60 19.16
N GLU A 25 -0.51 27.43 20.45
CA GLU A 25 0.06 26.19 20.99
C GLU A 25 -0.82 24.97 20.72
N ALA A 26 -2.14 25.12 20.93
CA ALA A 26 -3.10 24.06 20.62
C ALA A 26 -3.11 23.72 19.13
N LEU A 27 -3.08 24.71 18.26
CA LEU A 27 -3.06 24.52 16.79
C LEU A 27 -1.77 23.83 16.34
N ILE A 28 -0.62 24.26 16.83
CA ILE A 28 0.68 23.65 16.53
C ILE A 28 0.72 22.22 17.02
N SER A 29 0.26 21.97 18.25
CA SER A 29 0.22 20.62 18.82
C SER A 29 -0.71 19.69 18.02
N ALA A 30 -1.89 20.17 17.65
CA ALA A 30 -2.82 19.42 16.80
C ALA A 30 -2.24 19.14 15.41
N ALA A 31 -1.59 20.10 14.78
CA ALA A 31 -0.92 19.92 13.51
C ALA A 31 0.22 18.91 13.60
N LEU A 32 1.03 18.96 14.66
CA LEU A 32 2.13 18.01 14.89
C LEU A 32 1.58 16.57 15.06
N VAL A 33 0.55 16.40 15.86
CA VAL A 33 -0.10 15.09 16.05
C VAL A 33 -0.66 14.59 14.73
N LEU A 34 -1.32 15.44 13.95
CA LEU A 34 -1.84 15.09 12.63
C LEU A 34 -0.72 14.60 11.71
N VAL A 35 0.39 15.34 11.61
CA VAL A 35 1.55 14.97 10.78
C VAL A 35 2.13 13.64 11.23
N LEU A 36 2.28 13.41 12.53
CA LEU A 36 2.80 12.14 13.07
C LEU A 36 1.87 10.97 12.73
N VAL A 37 0.56 11.14 12.90
CA VAL A 37 -0.45 10.12 12.55
C VAL A 37 -0.38 9.81 11.05
N PHE A 38 -0.43 10.85 10.20
CA PHE A 38 -0.36 10.63 8.75
C PHE A 38 0.96 9.98 8.32
N SER A 39 2.10 10.38 8.89
CA SER A 39 3.41 9.79 8.58
C SER A 39 3.51 8.31 9.00
N PHE A 40 2.76 7.91 10.01
CA PHE A 40 2.72 6.51 10.46
C PHE A 40 1.86 5.62 9.54
N PHE A 41 0.70 6.11 9.11
CA PHE A 41 -0.27 5.33 8.34
C PHE A 41 -0.02 5.37 6.84
N PHE A 42 0.49 6.49 6.31
CA PHE A 42 0.65 6.70 4.87
C PHE A 42 2.11 6.85 4.49
N ARG A 43 2.47 6.20 3.40
CA ARG A 43 3.80 6.36 2.78
C ARG A 43 3.64 6.77 1.32
N ILE A 44 4.51 7.68 0.88
CA ILE A 44 4.60 8.04 -0.53
C ILE A 44 5.75 7.23 -1.13
N ILE A 45 5.46 6.47 -2.18
CA ILE A 45 6.44 5.65 -2.91
C ILE A 45 6.40 6.06 -4.37
N GLN A 46 7.58 6.14 -5.00
CA GLN A 46 7.69 6.36 -6.44
C GLN A 46 7.87 5.03 -7.15
N VAL A 47 7.14 4.85 -8.25
CA VAL A 47 7.27 3.68 -9.14
C VAL A 47 8.60 3.75 -9.89
N ASP A 48 9.37 2.67 -9.82
CA ASP A 48 10.62 2.49 -10.56
C ASP A 48 10.49 1.24 -11.43
N GLY A 49 10.36 1.42 -12.74
CA GLY A 49 10.23 0.35 -13.73
C GLY A 49 8.88 0.29 -14.43
N SER A 50 8.69 -0.75 -15.24
CA SER A 50 7.57 -0.91 -16.18
C SER A 50 6.71 -2.15 -15.92
N SER A 51 6.98 -2.90 -14.85
CA SER A 51 6.28 -4.19 -14.59
C SER A 51 4.79 -4.06 -14.30
N MET A 52 4.30 -2.85 -13.99
CA MET A 52 2.90 -2.57 -13.70
C MET A 52 2.20 -1.75 -14.80
N VAL A 53 2.84 -1.56 -15.96
CA VAL A 53 2.21 -0.93 -17.14
C VAL A 53 1.08 -1.83 -17.64
N PRO A 54 -0.10 -1.30 -17.98
CA PRO A 54 -0.47 0.13 -18.11
C PRO A 54 -0.97 0.77 -16.81
N THR A 55 -1.22 -0.01 -15.77
CA THR A 55 -1.82 0.50 -14.52
C THR A 55 -0.95 1.55 -13.86
N LEU A 56 0.36 1.30 -13.76
CA LEU A 56 1.32 2.25 -13.20
C LEU A 56 2.49 2.40 -14.14
N VAL A 57 2.98 3.62 -14.28
CA VAL A 57 4.15 3.92 -15.12
C VAL A 57 5.30 4.44 -14.28
N ASN A 58 6.50 4.33 -14.81
CA ASN A 58 7.70 4.85 -14.17
C ASN A 58 7.55 6.34 -13.80
N GLY A 59 7.90 6.68 -12.56
CA GLY A 59 7.79 8.05 -12.04
C GLY A 59 6.47 8.37 -11.33
N ASP A 60 5.43 7.53 -11.42
CA ASP A 60 4.19 7.72 -10.66
C ASP A 60 4.48 7.73 -9.17
N LYS A 61 3.85 8.67 -8.42
CA LYS A 61 3.92 8.70 -6.95
C LYS A 61 2.62 8.16 -6.38
N LEU A 62 2.76 7.20 -5.48
CA LEU A 62 1.69 6.41 -4.90
C LEU A 62 1.51 6.73 -3.43
N ILE A 63 0.26 6.78 -2.96
CA ILE A 63 -0.04 6.70 -1.52
C ILE A 63 -0.30 5.24 -1.17
N VAL A 64 0.44 4.77 -0.18
CA VAL A 64 0.40 3.40 0.31
C VAL A 64 -0.11 3.38 1.75
N TRP A 65 -1.10 2.55 2.01
CA TRP A 65 -1.61 2.25 3.35
C TRP A 65 -1.02 0.94 3.85
N GLY A 66 -0.32 0.96 5.00
CA GLY A 66 0.38 -0.24 5.51
C GLY A 66 -0.21 -0.83 6.80
N ALA A 67 -0.89 -0.04 7.63
CA ALA A 67 -1.32 -0.47 8.95
C ALA A 67 -2.54 -1.40 8.89
N GLY A 68 -2.42 -2.60 9.49
CA GLY A 68 -3.54 -3.55 9.64
C GLY A 68 -4.08 -4.12 8.32
N TYR A 69 -3.36 -3.96 7.21
CA TYR A 69 -3.82 -4.39 5.90
C TYR A 69 -3.73 -5.91 5.71
N THR A 70 -4.80 -6.47 5.15
CA THR A 70 -4.87 -7.87 4.72
C THR A 70 -5.04 -7.91 3.20
N PRO A 71 -4.07 -8.49 2.45
CA PRO A 71 -4.14 -8.57 1.00
C PRO A 71 -5.40 -9.28 0.50
N GLN A 72 -6.06 -8.69 -0.49
CA GLN A 72 -7.17 -9.27 -1.21
C GLN A 72 -6.80 -9.45 -2.68
N ARG A 73 -7.49 -10.37 -3.37
CA ARG A 73 -7.34 -10.55 -4.82
C ARG A 73 -7.68 -9.24 -5.55
N GLY A 74 -6.85 -8.85 -6.51
CA GLY A 74 -6.98 -7.61 -7.26
C GLY A 74 -6.20 -6.43 -6.69
N ASP A 75 -5.84 -6.44 -5.41
CA ASP A 75 -5.10 -5.35 -4.77
C ASP A 75 -3.72 -5.13 -5.38
N VAL A 76 -3.37 -3.86 -5.57
CA VAL A 76 -2.00 -3.46 -5.91
C VAL A 76 -1.23 -3.23 -4.61
N VAL A 77 -0.14 -3.96 -4.43
CA VAL A 77 0.61 -3.99 -3.16
C VAL A 77 2.09 -3.65 -3.35
N ILE A 78 2.69 -3.13 -2.30
CA ILE A 78 4.14 -3.01 -2.19
C ILE A 78 4.68 -4.28 -1.54
N VAL A 79 5.57 -4.96 -2.24
CA VAL A 79 6.25 -6.15 -1.76
C VAL A 79 7.68 -5.79 -1.39
N ASP A 80 8.14 -6.21 -0.22
CA ASP A 80 9.55 -6.05 0.16
C ASP A 80 10.43 -6.87 -0.79
N SER A 81 11.70 -6.49 -0.86
CA SER A 81 12.66 -7.10 -1.77
C SER A 81 12.77 -8.61 -1.56
N TYR A 82 12.09 -9.37 -2.41
CA TYR A 82 12.24 -10.82 -2.52
C TYR A 82 13.20 -11.22 -3.64
N THR A 83 13.71 -10.23 -4.35
CA THR A 83 14.68 -10.41 -5.42
C THR A 83 16.02 -9.77 -5.03
N SER A 84 17.09 -10.17 -5.69
CA SER A 84 18.44 -9.59 -5.54
C SER A 84 18.54 -8.08 -5.80
N TYR A 85 17.44 -7.43 -6.16
CA TYR A 85 17.41 -5.98 -6.44
C TYR A 85 17.49 -5.11 -5.19
N GLY A 86 17.19 -5.64 -4.00
CA GLY A 86 17.25 -4.86 -2.75
C GLY A 86 16.24 -3.70 -2.66
N LYS A 87 15.29 -3.61 -3.60
CA LYS A 87 14.27 -2.56 -3.66
C LYS A 87 12.87 -3.14 -3.52
N PRO A 88 11.95 -2.44 -2.85
CA PRO A 88 10.53 -2.82 -2.86
C PRO A 88 9.96 -2.81 -4.28
N LEU A 89 9.10 -3.76 -4.58
CA LEU A 89 8.43 -3.89 -5.87
C LEU A 89 6.94 -3.65 -5.72
N VAL A 90 6.31 -3.11 -6.77
CA VAL A 90 4.85 -3.00 -6.88
C VAL A 90 4.33 -4.16 -7.69
N LYS A 91 3.32 -4.88 -7.18
CA LYS A 91 2.69 -6.02 -7.85
C LYS A 91 1.20 -6.07 -7.53
N ARG A 92 0.46 -6.84 -8.32
CA ARG A 92 -0.96 -7.15 -8.07
C ARG A 92 -1.11 -8.51 -7.42
N VAL A 93 -1.96 -8.60 -6.40
CA VAL A 93 -2.36 -9.87 -5.78
C VAL A 93 -3.30 -10.61 -6.72
N ILE A 94 -2.89 -11.79 -7.18
CA ILE A 94 -3.69 -12.65 -8.07
C ILE A 94 -4.44 -13.71 -7.27
N ALA A 95 -3.78 -14.27 -6.26
CA ALA A 95 -4.36 -15.30 -5.42
C ALA A 95 -3.76 -15.24 -4.02
N LYS A 96 -4.44 -15.87 -3.07
CA LYS A 96 -4.05 -15.94 -1.66
C LYS A 96 -4.09 -17.37 -1.16
N GLY A 97 -3.58 -17.61 0.03
CA GLY A 97 -3.52 -18.95 0.62
C GLY A 97 -4.82 -19.75 0.46
N GLY A 98 -4.71 -21.00 0.02
CA GLY A 98 -5.78 -21.90 -0.32
C GLY A 98 -6.29 -21.81 -1.76
N ASP A 99 -6.01 -20.73 -2.49
CA ASP A 99 -6.39 -20.62 -3.91
C ASP A 99 -5.49 -21.50 -4.80
N THR A 100 -6.05 -22.02 -5.89
CA THR A 100 -5.30 -22.72 -6.94
C THR A 100 -5.30 -21.89 -8.21
N ILE A 101 -4.11 -21.64 -8.77
CA ILE A 101 -3.90 -20.87 -10.00
C ILE A 101 -3.56 -21.83 -11.12
N SER A 102 -4.14 -21.61 -12.31
CA SER A 102 -3.74 -22.21 -13.57
C SER A 102 -3.41 -21.11 -14.56
N ILE A 103 -2.35 -21.30 -15.35
CA ILE A 103 -1.96 -20.38 -16.42
C ILE A 103 -1.80 -21.19 -17.70
N ASP A 104 -2.57 -20.81 -18.71
CA ASP A 104 -2.40 -21.29 -20.08
C ASP A 104 -1.57 -20.26 -20.85
N TYR A 105 -0.31 -20.56 -21.09
CA TYR A 105 0.61 -19.66 -21.78
C TYR A 105 0.37 -19.59 -23.28
N ASP A 106 -0.28 -20.59 -23.88
CA ASP A 106 -0.65 -20.60 -25.30
C ASP A 106 -1.86 -19.70 -25.55
N ALA A 107 -2.89 -19.84 -24.71
CA ALA A 107 -4.06 -18.96 -24.72
C ALA A 107 -3.78 -17.59 -24.09
N GLY A 108 -2.76 -17.47 -23.24
CA GLY A 108 -2.40 -16.25 -22.50
C GLY A 108 -3.34 -15.93 -21.35
N THR A 109 -4.03 -16.94 -20.80
CA THR A 109 -5.09 -16.77 -19.79
C THR A 109 -4.62 -17.20 -18.41
N VAL A 110 -5.25 -16.62 -17.38
CA VAL A 110 -5.05 -16.96 -15.97
C VAL A 110 -6.38 -17.32 -15.33
N GLU A 111 -6.42 -18.46 -14.65
CA GLU A 111 -7.56 -18.92 -13.88
C GLU A 111 -7.21 -19.00 -12.40
N VAL A 112 -8.19 -18.74 -11.55
CA VAL A 112 -8.07 -18.96 -10.10
C VAL A 112 -9.29 -19.73 -9.62
N ASN A 113 -9.06 -20.89 -9.00
CA ASN A 113 -10.10 -21.82 -8.55
C ASN A 113 -11.02 -22.28 -9.70
N GLY A 114 -10.49 -22.40 -10.93
CA GLY A 114 -11.24 -22.77 -12.13
C GLY A 114 -12.07 -21.66 -12.74
N GLU A 115 -11.96 -20.42 -12.24
CA GLU A 115 -12.61 -19.24 -12.82
C GLU A 115 -11.59 -18.40 -13.59
N LEU A 116 -11.90 -18.10 -14.85
CA LEU A 116 -11.09 -17.25 -15.69
C LEU A 116 -11.08 -15.81 -15.14
N LEU A 117 -9.89 -15.25 -14.95
CA LEU A 117 -9.76 -13.86 -14.50
C LEU A 117 -10.11 -12.89 -15.63
N GLN A 118 -10.90 -11.88 -15.32
CA GLN A 118 -11.09 -10.72 -16.18
C GLN A 118 -9.97 -9.72 -15.92
N GLU A 119 -9.11 -9.51 -16.92
CA GLU A 119 -7.84 -8.83 -16.73
C GLU A 119 -7.72 -7.57 -17.61
N ASP A 120 -8.70 -6.67 -17.54
CA ASP A 120 -8.74 -5.41 -18.29
C ASP A 120 -7.55 -4.47 -17.96
N TYR A 121 -6.79 -4.81 -16.91
CA TYR A 121 -5.66 -4.03 -16.41
C TYR A 121 -4.30 -4.50 -16.97
N ILE A 122 -4.21 -5.59 -17.72
CA ILE A 122 -2.93 -6.10 -18.24
C ILE A 122 -2.53 -5.43 -19.56
N ALA A 123 -1.22 -5.34 -19.80
CA ALA A 123 -0.68 -4.80 -21.06
C ALA A 123 -0.91 -5.73 -22.26
N ALA A 124 -0.85 -7.04 -22.03
CA ALA A 124 -1.03 -8.09 -23.01
C ALA A 124 -1.31 -9.43 -22.29
N PRO A 125 -1.90 -10.43 -22.99
CA PRO A 125 -2.09 -11.77 -22.46
C PRO A 125 -0.79 -12.41 -21.94
N THR A 126 -0.92 -13.35 -21.01
CA THR A 126 0.21 -13.94 -20.27
C THR A 126 0.86 -15.07 -21.06
N HIS A 127 1.83 -14.77 -21.90
CA HIS A 127 2.51 -15.76 -22.72
C HIS A 127 3.91 -16.17 -22.21
N LEU A 128 4.49 -15.38 -21.28
CA LEU A 128 5.82 -15.68 -20.75
C LEU A 128 5.73 -16.53 -19.47
N GLY A 129 6.18 -17.79 -19.58
CA GLY A 129 6.35 -18.70 -18.46
C GLY A 129 7.66 -18.47 -17.72
N TYR A 130 7.76 -19.02 -16.50
CA TYR A 130 8.94 -19.02 -15.67
C TYR A 130 9.06 -20.39 -14.95
N ASP A 131 9.73 -20.43 -13.79
CA ASP A 131 10.14 -21.67 -13.12
C ASP A 131 9.01 -22.37 -12.36
N VAL A 132 7.91 -21.67 -12.05
CA VAL A 132 6.77 -22.25 -11.31
C VAL A 132 5.87 -23.05 -12.23
N GLU A 133 5.62 -24.29 -11.88
CA GLU A 133 4.69 -25.19 -12.59
C GLU A 133 3.24 -24.91 -12.17
N PHE A 134 2.32 -25.06 -13.13
CA PHE A 134 0.87 -24.90 -12.92
C PHE A 134 0.13 -26.21 -13.25
N PRO A 135 -1.01 -26.53 -12.57
CA PRO A 135 -1.67 -25.70 -11.56
C PRO A 135 -0.86 -25.57 -10.25
N TYR A 136 -0.88 -24.39 -9.65
CA TYR A 136 -0.17 -24.04 -8.43
C TYR A 136 -1.13 -23.70 -7.29
N THR A 137 -1.09 -24.47 -6.20
CA THR A 137 -1.86 -24.16 -4.99
C THR A 137 -1.05 -23.24 -4.09
N VAL A 138 -1.60 -22.08 -3.78
CA VAL A 138 -0.95 -21.06 -2.95
C VAL A 138 -0.94 -21.53 -1.49
N PRO A 139 0.23 -21.67 -0.85
CA PRO A 139 0.33 -22.09 0.55
C PRO A 139 -0.38 -21.10 1.48
N GLU A 140 -0.95 -21.61 2.59
CA GLU A 140 -1.56 -20.75 3.60
C GLU A 140 -0.57 -19.72 4.17
N GLY A 141 -1.07 -18.52 4.44
CA GLY A 141 -0.24 -17.41 4.92
C GLY A 141 0.62 -16.73 3.85
N THR A 142 0.47 -17.14 2.59
CA THR A 142 1.18 -16.53 1.45
C THR A 142 0.22 -15.88 0.45
N VAL A 143 0.78 -15.12 -0.49
CA VAL A 143 0.05 -14.52 -1.62
C VAL A 143 0.82 -14.75 -2.91
N PHE A 144 0.09 -14.96 -4.00
CA PHE A 144 0.65 -15.04 -5.33
C PHE A 144 0.44 -13.70 -6.03
N VAL A 145 1.53 -13.06 -6.44
CA VAL A 145 1.47 -11.72 -7.04
C VAL A 145 2.04 -11.74 -8.46
N MET A 146 1.46 -10.92 -9.34
CA MET A 146 1.95 -10.74 -10.70
C MET A 146 2.03 -9.26 -11.05
N GLY A 147 2.91 -8.92 -12.01
CA GLY A 147 2.87 -7.60 -12.63
C GLY A 147 1.76 -7.50 -13.68
N ASP A 148 1.23 -6.31 -13.89
CA ASP A 148 0.23 -6.06 -14.94
C ASP A 148 0.86 -6.10 -16.33
N ASN A 149 2.16 -5.83 -16.44
CA ASN A 149 2.96 -6.08 -17.64
C ASN A 149 3.46 -7.54 -17.63
N ARG A 150 2.56 -8.48 -17.92
CA ARG A 150 2.74 -9.93 -17.78
C ARG A 150 4.01 -10.47 -18.41
N ASN A 151 4.37 -9.99 -19.57
CA ASN A 151 5.53 -10.47 -20.33
C ASN A 151 6.82 -9.67 -20.03
N ASN A 152 6.74 -8.72 -19.08
CA ASN A 152 7.89 -7.94 -18.60
C ASN A 152 7.82 -7.71 -17.08
N SER A 153 7.65 -8.78 -16.32
CA SER A 153 7.57 -8.72 -14.86
C SER A 153 8.26 -9.90 -14.22
N LYS A 154 9.13 -9.63 -13.26
CA LYS A 154 9.63 -10.64 -12.32
C LYS A 154 8.68 -10.67 -11.12
N ASP A 155 8.04 -11.82 -10.89
CA ASP A 155 6.99 -11.97 -9.90
C ASP A 155 6.86 -13.41 -9.40
N SER A 156 5.74 -13.77 -8.80
CA SER A 156 5.52 -15.09 -8.21
C SER A 156 5.61 -16.25 -9.20
N ARG A 157 5.47 -16.02 -10.49
CA ARG A 157 5.70 -17.06 -11.52
C ARG A 157 7.16 -17.54 -11.53
N GLN A 158 8.09 -16.73 -11.03
CA GLN A 158 9.52 -17.06 -10.97
C GLN A 158 9.93 -17.59 -9.59
N VAL A 159 9.39 -17.01 -8.52
CA VAL A 159 9.87 -17.27 -7.15
C VAL A 159 8.86 -18.00 -6.26
N GLY A 160 7.66 -18.29 -6.79
CA GLY A 160 6.57 -18.85 -6.01
C GLY A 160 5.79 -17.80 -5.20
N ALA A 161 4.87 -18.28 -4.37
CA ALA A 161 4.08 -17.44 -3.50
C ALA A 161 4.94 -16.77 -2.42
N LEU A 162 4.58 -15.54 -2.05
CA LEU A 162 5.32 -14.70 -1.11
C LEU A 162 4.63 -14.68 0.25
N GLU A 163 5.41 -14.73 1.33
CA GLU A 163 4.87 -14.61 2.66
C GLU A 163 4.16 -13.26 2.86
N ARG A 164 3.00 -13.30 3.50
CA ARG A 164 2.19 -12.11 3.76
C ARG A 164 2.96 -10.99 4.50
N LYS A 165 3.93 -11.34 5.35
CA LYS A 165 4.80 -10.36 6.05
C LYS A 165 5.66 -9.52 5.10
N MET A 166 5.89 -9.99 3.87
CA MET A 166 6.62 -9.25 2.84
C MET A 166 5.78 -8.13 2.21
N ILE A 167 4.45 -8.15 2.41
CA ILE A 167 3.58 -7.09 1.94
C ILE A 167 3.67 -5.90 2.89
N LYS A 168 4.22 -4.77 2.41
CA LYS A 168 4.43 -3.54 3.18
C LYS A 168 3.23 -2.61 3.19
N GLY A 169 2.29 -2.82 2.29
CA GLY A 169 1.05 -2.05 2.22
C GLY A 169 0.33 -2.14 0.88
N HIS A 170 -0.87 -1.59 0.89
CA HIS A 170 -1.77 -1.50 -0.24
C HIS A 170 -1.66 -0.12 -0.91
N VAL A 171 -1.55 -0.09 -2.22
CA VAL A 171 -1.54 1.14 -3.00
C VAL A 171 -2.98 1.63 -3.17
N ARG A 172 -3.30 2.78 -2.57
CA ARG A 172 -4.66 3.34 -2.60
C ARG A 172 -4.88 4.26 -3.79
N CYS A 173 -3.90 5.08 -4.13
CA CYS A 173 -4.04 6.02 -5.23
C CYS A 173 -2.69 6.43 -5.84
N VAL A 174 -2.77 6.89 -7.09
CA VAL A 174 -1.72 7.66 -7.76
C VAL A 174 -1.99 9.13 -7.48
N VAL A 175 -1.01 9.86 -6.95
CA VAL A 175 -1.15 11.29 -6.61
C VAL A 175 -0.33 12.21 -7.51
N PHE A 176 0.65 11.68 -8.19
CA PHE A 176 1.46 12.43 -9.14
C PHE A 176 1.84 11.53 -10.33
N PRO A 177 1.85 12.06 -11.56
CA PRO A 177 1.52 13.44 -11.93
C PRO A 177 0.02 13.75 -11.77
N LEU A 178 -0.32 14.99 -11.46
CA LEU A 178 -1.70 15.39 -11.09
C LEU A 178 -2.75 15.09 -12.16
N ASN A 179 -2.36 15.14 -13.44
CA ASN A 179 -3.24 14.79 -14.57
C ASN A 179 -3.53 13.28 -14.68
N LYS A 180 -2.86 12.44 -13.89
CA LYS A 180 -3.08 10.99 -13.79
C LYS A 180 -3.55 10.56 -12.40
N ALA A 181 -3.81 11.52 -11.52
CA ALA A 181 -4.27 11.22 -10.16
C ALA A 181 -5.58 10.42 -10.20
N ARG A 182 -5.59 9.25 -9.53
CA ARG A 182 -6.74 8.34 -9.46
C ARG A 182 -6.64 7.39 -8.29
N ILE A 183 -7.79 6.88 -7.85
CA ILE A 183 -7.87 5.79 -6.88
C ILE A 183 -7.65 4.47 -7.62
N LEU A 184 -6.97 3.52 -6.98
CA LEU A 184 -6.77 2.16 -7.49
C LEU A 184 -7.64 1.19 -6.68
N GLY A 185 -8.31 0.28 -7.37
CA GLY A 185 -9.10 -0.78 -6.70
C GLY A 185 -10.60 -0.50 -6.62
N GLU A 186 -11.16 0.30 -7.54
CA GLU A 186 -12.59 0.29 -7.86
C GLU A 186 -12.83 -0.52 -9.12
#